data_af5fe2fa1afc792fd09b086908fd5cc3
#
_entry.id   af5fe2fa1afc792fd09b086908fd5cc3
#
_cell.length_a   1.000
_cell.length_b   1.000
_cell.length_c   1.000
_cell.angle_alpha   90.00
_cell.angle_beta   90.00
_cell.angle_gamma   90.00
#
_symmetry.space_group_name_H-M   'P 1'
#
loop_
_entity.id
_entity.type
_entity.pdbx_description
1 polymer ?
#
loop_
_entity_poly.entity_id
_entity_poly.type
_entity_poly.pdbx_seq_one_letter_code
_entity_poly.pdbx_strand_id
1 'polypeptide(L)'
;MKTNKLVYFILIITLAFFMVGCDKNEDGIVEFDEMVEYMTANGLDLPAMLTSAYALAGDVNANPAGYFIMDIRSSDVFATGHITGAHNVAAADVVTYEAANNAGNLPVVVTCYTGHTAGHSVMALRLSGVTTAKSLKWGMSSWHSDFNSWAGKIGNVANDYPGSWIDDNASTTLPSFTEVPEFDTGLEDGAAILDYQLTNSVLDGLNGINNTDVLSSPDSYDIYCYWAKADWDNYGHIIGAYQLTPGELGLESLDMLDPSATNVIYCWSGQTASLVAAWLNALGYDAKTLKFGANGMIHDQLTGHKWGVNANPGEFDYDTN
;
A
#
# COMPACT_ATOMS: atom_id res chain seq x y z
N MET A 1 15.31 0.24 69.87
CA MET A 1 14.87 -0.35 68.61
C MET A 1 15.10 0.65 67.49
N LYS A 2 16.11 0.43 66.62
CA LYS A 2 16.43 1.30 65.50
C LYS A 2 15.87 0.67 64.22
N THR A 3 14.95 1.32 63.57
CA THR A 3 14.39 0.91 62.29
C THR A 3 15.25 1.46 61.16
N ASN A 4 15.92 0.58 60.41
CA ASN A 4 16.65 0.90 59.21
C ASN A 4 15.65 1.09 58.05
N LYS A 5 15.65 2.28 57.44
CA LYS A 5 14.99 2.52 56.13
C LYS A 5 15.98 2.19 55.01
N LEU A 6 15.66 1.17 54.24
CA LEU A 6 16.38 0.80 53.04
C LEU A 6 15.88 1.69 51.88
N VAL A 7 16.76 2.52 51.37
CA VAL A 7 16.50 3.35 50.17
C VAL A 7 16.96 2.58 48.95
N TYR A 8 16.01 2.21 48.10
CA TYR A 8 16.31 1.64 46.77
C TYR A 8 16.65 2.77 45.80
N PHE A 9 17.89 2.80 45.32
CA PHE A 9 18.29 3.61 44.17
C PHE A 9 17.90 2.85 42.89
N ILE A 10 16.93 3.36 42.13
CA ILE A 10 16.65 2.90 40.78
C ILE A 10 17.61 3.64 39.85
N LEU A 11 18.53 2.89 39.27
CA LEU A 11 19.45 3.40 38.24
C LEU A 11 18.73 3.38 36.89
N ILE A 12 18.25 4.53 36.44
CA ILE A 12 17.75 4.70 35.08
C ILE A 12 18.97 4.88 34.18
N ILE A 13 19.26 3.88 33.37
CA ILE A 13 20.26 3.98 32.29
C ILE A 13 19.55 4.63 31.11
N THR A 14 19.74 5.92 30.92
CA THR A 14 19.38 6.61 29.68
C THR A 14 20.45 6.29 28.64
N LEU A 15 20.07 5.48 27.65
CA LEU A 15 20.88 5.25 26.45
C LEU A 15 20.64 6.47 25.53
N ALA A 16 21.57 7.38 25.49
CA ALA A 16 21.55 8.47 24.52
C ALA A 16 22.07 7.98 23.17
N PHE A 17 21.16 7.79 22.23
CA PHE A 17 21.52 7.67 20.82
C PHE A 17 21.80 9.07 20.28
N PHE A 18 23.03 9.31 19.83
CA PHE A 18 23.36 10.48 19.03
C PHE A 18 23.02 10.16 17.57
N MET A 19 21.95 10.76 17.06
CA MET A 19 21.69 10.84 15.63
C MET A 19 22.04 12.24 15.11
N VAL A 20 22.70 12.30 13.98
CA VAL A 20 23.16 13.52 13.32
C VAL A 20 22.14 13.88 12.26
N GLY A 21 21.54 15.05 12.40
CA GLY A 21 21.00 15.87 11.33
C GLY A 21 19.59 15.55 10.84
N CYS A 22 18.62 16.10 11.56
CA CYS A 22 17.32 16.49 10.98
C CYS A 22 16.93 17.83 11.59
N ASP A 23 16.17 18.62 10.85
CA ASP A 23 15.63 19.88 11.37
C ASP A 23 14.76 19.57 12.59
N LYS A 24 15.07 20.24 13.69
CA LYS A 24 14.36 20.06 14.96
C LYS A 24 13.38 21.22 15.08
N ASN A 25 12.13 20.91 15.42
CA ASN A 25 11.26 21.93 15.98
C ASN A 25 11.93 22.54 17.24
N GLU A 26 11.44 23.64 17.79
CA GLU A 26 12.08 24.40 18.87
C GLU A 26 12.42 23.52 20.09
N ASP A 27 11.76 22.37 20.28
CA ASP A 27 11.95 21.41 21.37
C ASP A 27 12.89 20.24 21.01
N GLY A 28 13.38 20.15 19.78
CA GLY A 28 14.34 19.15 19.33
C GLY A 28 13.73 17.78 18.97
N ILE A 29 12.41 17.72 18.80
CA ILE A 29 11.67 16.53 18.36
C ILE A 29 11.86 16.37 16.83
N VAL A 30 12.12 15.12 16.43
CA VAL A 30 12.13 14.71 15.01
C VAL A 30 10.83 13.97 14.74
N GLU A 31 9.87 14.63 14.11
CA GLU A 31 8.50 14.10 13.93
C GLU A 31 8.50 12.73 13.21
N PHE A 32 9.41 12.52 12.25
CA PHE A 32 9.55 11.23 11.57
C PHE A 32 9.92 10.10 12.54
N ASP A 33 10.88 10.34 13.43
CA ASP A 33 11.35 9.33 14.38
C ASP A 33 10.25 8.97 15.39
N GLU A 34 9.51 9.95 15.90
CA GLU A 34 8.36 9.73 16.82
C GLU A 34 7.29 8.89 16.15
N MET A 35 6.97 9.16 14.88
CA MET A 35 6.00 8.36 14.13
C MET A 35 6.49 6.93 13.90
N VAL A 36 7.75 6.74 13.50
CA VAL A 36 8.35 5.42 13.27
C VAL A 36 8.43 4.62 14.58
N GLU A 37 8.77 5.26 15.70
CA GLU A 37 8.73 4.60 17.03
C GLU A 37 7.32 4.14 17.38
N TYR A 38 6.31 4.99 17.19
CA TYR A 38 4.91 4.63 17.38
C TYR A 38 4.51 3.45 16.47
N MET A 39 4.84 3.50 15.18
CA MET A 39 4.51 2.43 14.23
C MET A 39 5.16 1.10 14.62
N THR A 40 6.42 1.15 15.05
CA THR A 40 7.17 -0.03 15.52
C THR A 40 6.53 -0.62 16.76
N ALA A 41 6.21 0.20 17.76
CA ALA A 41 5.60 -0.23 19.02
C ALA A 41 4.20 -0.85 18.83
N ASN A 42 3.49 -0.46 17.76
CA ASN A 42 2.15 -0.95 17.45
C ASN A 42 2.12 -2.02 16.34
N GLY A 43 3.28 -2.49 15.86
CA GLY A 43 3.36 -3.54 14.84
C GLY A 43 2.82 -3.12 13.47
N LEU A 44 2.94 -1.83 13.13
CA LEU A 44 2.47 -1.24 11.86
C LEU A 44 3.53 -1.33 10.74
N ASP A 45 4.45 -2.29 10.86
CA ASP A 45 5.47 -2.54 9.86
C ASP A 45 4.89 -3.16 8.58
N LEU A 46 5.47 -2.84 7.42
CA LEU A 46 4.93 -3.22 6.12
C LEU A 46 4.66 -4.72 5.96
N PRO A 47 5.57 -5.65 6.34
CA PRO A 47 5.29 -7.09 6.21
C PRO A 47 4.05 -7.53 6.98
N ALA A 48 3.82 -6.97 8.18
CA ALA A 48 2.60 -7.23 8.96
C ALA A 48 1.37 -6.65 8.26
N MET A 49 1.47 -5.42 7.74
CA MET A 49 0.38 -4.74 7.04
C MET A 49 0.02 -5.40 5.70
N LEU A 50 0.89 -6.17 5.08
CA LEU A 50 0.61 -6.92 3.84
C LEU A 50 0.03 -8.31 4.11
N THR A 51 0.13 -8.83 5.34
CA THR A 51 -0.35 -10.17 5.69
C THR A 51 -1.86 -10.28 5.51
N SER A 52 -2.31 -11.24 4.66
CA SER A 52 -3.74 -11.48 4.41
C SER A 52 -4.52 -10.22 3.96
N ALA A 53 -3.88 -9.32 3.21
CA ALA A 53 -4.47 -8.04 2.79
C ALA A 53 -5.58 -8.17 1.73
N TYR A 54 -5.88 -9.37 1.25
CA TYR A 54 -6.88 -9.59 0.20
C TYR A 54 -8.01 -10.49 0.64
N ALA A 55 -9.22 -10.19 0.15
CA ALA A 55 -10.37 -11.10 0.11
C ALA A 55 -10.61 -11.55 -1.33
N LEU A 56 -10.95 -12.82 -1.54
CA LEU A 56 -11.35 -13.32 -2.85
C LEU A 56 -12.84 -13.13 -3.05
N ALA A 57 -13.27 -12.81 -4.28
CA ALA A 57 -14.69 -12.57 -4.58
C ALA A 57 -15.57 -13.78 -4.23
N GLY A 58 -15.09 -15.01 -4.47
CA GLY A 58 -15.80 -16.22 -4.10
C GLY A 58 -16.04 -16.39 -2.59
N ASP A 59 -15.03 -16.01 -1.77
CA ASP A 59 -15.15 -16.09 -0.30
C ASP A 59 -16.16 -15.07 0.23
N VAL A 60 -16.15 -13.86 -0.33
CA VAL A 60 -17.09 -12.80 0.04
C VAL A 60 -18.49 -13.17 -0.42
N ASN A 61 -18.65 -13.70 -1.64
CA ASN A 61 -19.95 -14.16 -2.16
C ASN A 61 -20.56 -15.32 -1.36
N ALA A 62 -19.73 -16.21 -0.82
CA ALA A 62 -20.22 -17.32 0.00
C ALA A 62 -20.88 -16.87 1.31
N ASN A 63 -20.52 -15.71 1.85
CA ASN A 63 -21.10 -15.14 3.07
C ASN A 63 -20.96 -13.61 3.12
N PRO A 64 -21.64 -12.85 2.26
CA PRO A 64 -21.47 -11.39 2.22
C PRO A 64 -21.87 -10.71 3.54
N ALA A 65 -22.87 -11.22 4.25
CA ALA A 65 -23.28 -10.72 5.56
C ALA A 65 -22.25 -10.92 6.68
N GLY A 66 -21.22 -11.73 6.44
CA GLY A 66 -20.09 -11.92 7.36
C GLY A 66 -19.01 -10.84 7.27
N TYR A 67 -19.21 -9.84 6.41
CA TYR A 67 -18.27 -8.76 6.18
C TYR A 67 -18.93 -7.39 6.29
N PHE A 68 -18.17 -6.40 6.69
CA PHE A 68 -18.50 -4.99 6.52
C PHE A 68 -17.90 -4.53 5.19
N ILE A 69 -18.72 -4.47 4.15
CA ILE A 69 -18.25 -4.22 2.78
C ILE A 69 -18.40 -2.74 2.46
N MET A 70 -17.31 -2.09 2.07
CA MET A 70 -17.29 -0.71 1.61
C MET A 70 -16.93 -0.66 0.11
N ASP A 71 -17.84 -0.15 -0.71
CA ASP A 71 -17.61 0.10 -2.13
C ASP A 71 -17.29 1.57 -2.34
N ILE A 72 -16.04 1.84 -2.72
CA ILE A 72 -15.51 3.21 -2.90
C ILE A 72 -15.62 3.71 -4.34
N ARG A 73 -16.40 3.06 -5.20
CA ARG A 73 -16.76 3.60 -6.51
C ARG A 73 -17.72 4.77 -6.38
N SER A 74 -17.86 5.57 -7.45
CA SER A 74 -18.84 6.65 -7.44
C SER A 74 -20.26 6.14 -7.18
N SER A 75 -21.09 6.97 -6.58
CA SER A 75 -22.49 6.62 -6.25
C SER A 75 -23.30 6.20 -7.47
N ASP A 76 -23.08 6.85 -8.62
CA ASP A 76 -23.77 6.51 -9.87
C ASP A 76 -23.40 5.09 -10.34
N VAL A 77 -22.11 4.71 -10.21
CA VAL A 77 -21.66 3.36 -10.58
C VAL A 77 -22.11 2.32 -9.54
N PHE A 78 -22.07 2.66 -8.26
CA PHE A 78 -22.59 1.82 -7.19
C PHE A 78 -24.09 1.49 -7.44
N ALA A 79 -24.88 2.49 -7.82
CA ALA A 79 -26.31 2.32 -8.11
C ALA A 79 -26.58 1.38 -9.30
N THR A 80 -25.63 1.27 -10.26
CA THR A 80 -25.76 0.32 -11.39
C THR A 80 -25.51 -1.13 -11.01
N GLY A 81 -24.80 -1.37 -9.89
CA GLY A 81 -24.58 -2.71 -9.35
C GLY A 81 -23.49 -2.74 -8.31
N HIS A 82 -23.76 -3.41 -7.19
CA HIS A 82 -22.88 -3.54 -6.05
C HIS A 82 -23.07 -4.88 -5.33
N ILE A 83 -22.11 -5.26 -4.49
CA ILE A 83 -22.23 -6.47 -3.66
C ILE A 83 -23.37 -6.28 -2.66
N THR A 84 -24.24 -7.29 -2.51
CA THR A 84 -25.34 -7.27 -1.56
C THR A 84 -24.88 -6.87 -0.16
N GLY A 85 -25.49 -5.84 0.41
CA GLY A 85 -25.16 -5.31 1.73
C GLY A 85 -23.92 -4.41 1.77
N ALA A 86 -23.32 -4.06 0.64
CA ALA A 86 -22.23 -3.10 0.59
C ALA A 86 -22.71 -1.67 0.87
N HIS A 87 -21.84 -0.90 1.51
CA HIS A 87 -22.02 0.53 1.77
C HIS A 87 -21.23 1.33 0.73
N ASN A 88 -21.88 2.30 0.08
CA ASN A 88 -21.13 3.24 -0.78
C ASN A 88 -20.47 4.32 0.07
N VAL A 89 -19.15 4.38 0.02
CA VAL A 89 -18.33 5.25 0.86
C VAL A 89 -17.30 5.96 0.00
N ALA A 90 -17.05 7.24 0.21
CA ALA A 90 -15.92 7.90 -0.46
C ALA A 90 -14.58 7.34 0.08
N ALA A 91 -13.57 7.23 -0.78
CA ALA A 91 -12.27 6.70 -0.37
C ALA A 91 -11.64 7.49 0.80
N ALA A 92 -11.87 8.81 0.83
CA ALA A 92 -11.42 9.69 1.91
C ALA A 92 -12.08 9.40 3.26
N ASP A 93 -13.26 8.79 3.27
CA ASP A 93 -14.07 8.63 4.47
C ASP A 93 -14.00 7.21 5.07
N VAL A 94 -13.24 6.27 4.46
CA VAL A 94 -13.28 4.85 4.82
C VAL A 94 -12.97 4.60 6.29
N VAL A 95 -12.02 5.34 6.88
CA VAL A 95 -11.60 5.19 8.29
C VAL A 95 -12.71 5.69 9.22
N THR A 96 -13.19 6.90 9.00
CA THR A 96 -14.24 7.51 9.83
C THR A 96 -15.58 6.80 9.68
N TYR A 97 -15.89 6.34 8.46
CA TYR A 97 -17.12 5.59 8.18
C TYR A 97 -17.12 4.22 8.86
N GLU A 98 -16.00 3.50 8.77
CA GLU A 98 -15.83 2.21 9.46
C GLU A 98 -16.02 2.36 10.96
N ALA A 99 -15.31 3.28 11.59
CA ALA A 99 -15.37 3.53 13.03
C ALA A 99 -16.79 3.91 13.51
N ALA A 100 -17.57 4.62 12.69
CA ALA A 100 -18.92 5.04 13.04
C ALA A 100 -19.98 3.97 12.80
N ASN A 101 -19.78 3.03 11.84
CA ASN A 101 -20.83 2.17 11.33
C ASN A 101 -20.59 0.66 11.53
N ASN A 102 -19.35 0.23 11.81
CA ASN A 102 -19.01 -1.19 12.02
C ASN A 102 -19.06 -1.57 13.53
N ALA A 103 -20.14 -1.21 14.23
CA ALA A 103 -20.29 -1.53 15.66
C ALA A 103 -20.24 -3.04 15.97
N GLY A 104 -20.47 -3.89 14.97
CA GLY A 104 -20.36 -5.35 15.07
C GLY A 104 -18.95 -5.88 14.94
N ASN A 105 -17.96 -5.05 14.67
CA ASN A 105 -16.58 -5.42 14.38
C ASN A 105 -16.46 -6.54 13.34
N LEU A 106 -17.28 -6.47 12.29
CA LEU A 106 -17.18 -7.41 11.18
C LEU A 106 -15.85 -7.21 10.44
N PRO A 107 -15.26 -8.27 9.87
CA PRO A 107 -14.11 -8.14 8.99
C PRO A 107 -14.41 -7.19 7.84
N VAL A 108 -13.56 -6.17 7.66
CA VAL A 108 -13.75 -5.15 6.63
C VAL A 108 -13.27 -5.64 5.27
N VAL A 109 -14.07 -5.43 4.23
CA VAL A 109 -13.67 -5.60 2.83
C VAL A 109 -13.93 -4.29 2.09
N VAL A 110 -12.89 -3.74 1.47
CA VAL A 110 -13.02 -2.58 0.58
C VAL A 110 -12.96 -3.03 -0.86
N THR A 111 -13.86 -2.53 -1.70
CA THR A 111 -13.84 -2.75 -3.13
C THR A 111 -13.83 -1.45 -3.91
N CYS A 112 -13.20 -1.49 -5.10
CA CYS A 112 -13.24 -0.45 -6.11
C CYS A 112 -13.35 -1.10 -7.50
N TYR A 113 -13.02 -0.40 -8.58
CA TYR A 113 -13.10 -0.96 -9.94
C TYR A 113 -12.14 -2.15 -10.17
N THR A 114 -10.86 -2.00 -9.75
CA THR A 114 -9.73 -2.87 -10.15
C THR A 114 -8.90 -3.39 -8.98
N GLY A 115 -9.20 -2.96 -7.75
CA GLY A 115 -8.45 -3.32 -6.54
C GLY A 115 -7.28 -2.38 -6.19
N HIS A 116 -6.94 -1.40 -7.02
CA HIS A 116 -5.84 -0.47 -6.72
C HIS A 116 -6.22 0.53 -5.61
N THR A 117 -7.25 1.36 -5.85
CA THR A 117 -7.70 2.33 -4.85
C THR A 117 -8.15 1.66 -3.56
N ALA A 118 -8.81 0.48 -3.67
CA ALA A 118 -9.18 -0.32 -2.50
C ALA A 118 -7.96 -0.77 -1.68
N GLY A 119 -6.86 -1.17 -2.34
CA GLY A 119 -5.60 -1.48 -1.65
C GLY A 119 -5.07 -0.28 -0.88
N HIS A 120 -5.07 0.90 -1.48
CA HIS A 120 -4.64 2.14 -0.84
C HIS A 120 -5.49 2.47 0.40
N SER A 121 -6.83 2.42 0.27
CA SER A 121 -7.77 2.64 1.39
C SER A 121 -7.62 1.58 2.50
N VAL A 122 -7.32 0.32 2.14
CA VAL A 122 -7.08 -0.75 3.11
C VAL A 122 -5.82 -0.49 3.93
N MET A 123 -4.77 0.07 3.32
CA MET A 123 -3.58 0.44 4.08
C MET A 123 -3.90 1.54 5.09
N ALA A 124 -4.68 2.57 4.72
CA ALA A 124 -5.12 3.59 5.66
C ALA A 124 -5.91 3.00 6.83
N LEU A 125 -6.85 2.10 6.56
CA LEU A 125 -7.61 1.38 7.61
C LEU A 125 -6.69 0.58 8.54
N ARG A 126 -5.73 -0.14 7.99
CA ARG A 126 -4.80 -0.97 8.77
C ARG A 126 -3.91 -0.12 9.66
N LEU A 127 -3.38 0.97 9.14
CA LEU A 127 -2.57 1.92 9.90
C LEU A 127 -3.39 2.66 10.97
N SER A 128 -4.70 2.81 10.76
CA SER A 128 -5.63 3.36 11.77
C SER A 128 -6.13 2.31 12.79
N GLY A 129 -5.57 1.08 12.78
CA GLY A 129 -5.88 0.03 13.76
C GLY A 129 -6.85 -1.04 13.27
N VAL A 130 -7.48 -0.92 12.09
CA VAL A 130 -8.33 -1.97 11.50
C VAL A 130 -7.45 -2.98 10.74
N THR A 131 -6.52 -3.62 11.46
CA THR A 131 -5.45 -4.45 10.91
C THR A 131 -5.93 -5.66 10.09
N THR A 132 -7.20 -6.05 10.22
CA THR A 132 -7.82 -7.16 9.48
C THR A 132 -8.54 -6.72 8.20
N ALA A 133 -8.57 -5.42 7.87
CA ALA A 133 -9.17 -4.91 6.65
C ALA A 133 -8.53 -5.53 5.40
N LYS A 134 -9.34 -5.83 4.39
CA LYS A 134 -8.93 -6.51 3.15
C LYS A 134 -9.42 -5.76 1.92
N SER A 135 -8.59 -5.74 0.88
CA SER A 135 -9.02 -5.32 -0.45
C SER A 135 -9.65 -6.50 -1.20
N LEU A 136 -10.79 -6.28 -1.84
CA LEU A 136 -11.33 -7.26 -2.79
C LEU A 136 -10.32 -7.41 -3.94
N LYS A 137 -9.73 -8.60 -4.05
CA LYS A 137 -8.70 -8.85 -5.06
C LYS A 137 -9.29 -8.68 -6.45
N TRP A 138 -8.67 -7.84 -7.28
CA TRP A 138 -9.10 -7.40 -8.62
C TRP A 138 -10.33 -6.48 -8.62
N GLY A 139 -10.82 -6.04 -7.46
CA GLY A 139 -11.97 -5.17 -7.32
C GLY A 139 -13.27 -5.78 -7.86
N MET A 140 -14.25 -4.95 -8.18
CA MET A 140 -15.52 -5.38 -8.75
C MET A 140 -15.37 -6.11 -10.09
N SER A 141 -14.26 -5.94 -10.79
CA SER A 141 -13.97 -6.73 -12.00
C SER A 141 -13.93 -8.24 -11.74
N SER A 142 -13.57 -8.67 -10.52
CA SER A 142 -13.59 -10.09 -10.14
C SER A 142 -14.99 -10.57 -9.72
N TRP A 143 -15.93 -9.65 -9.50
CA TRP A 143 -17.28 -9.98 -9.06
C TRP A 143 -18.16 -10.42 -10.23
N HIS A 144 -18.29 -9.57 -11.26
CA HIS A 144 -19.11 -9.85 -12.43
C HIS A 144 -18.53 -9.21 -13.69
N SER A 145 -18.79 -9.81 -14.85
CA SER A 145 -18.29 -9.32 -16.15
C SER A 145 -18.80 -7.90 -16.50
N ASP A 146 -19.98 -7.51 -16.02
CA ASP A 146 -20.53 -6.16 -16.20
C ASP A 146 -19.63 -5.07 -15.57
N PHE A 147 -18.78 -5.42 -14.61
CA PHE A 147 -17.87 -4.51 -13.92
C PHE A 147 -16.41 -4.66 -14.38
N ASN A 148 -16.15 -5.38 -15.47
CA ASN A 148 -14.78 -5.71 -15.91
C ASN A 148 -14.01 -4.48 -16.37
N SER A 149 -13.43 -3.76 -15.44
CA SER A 149 -12.53 -2.61 -15.67
C SER A 149 -11.09 -3.00 -15.99
N TRP A 150 -10.73 -4.28 -15.95
CA TRP A 150 -9.45 -4.80 -16.40
C TRP A 150 -9.41 -5.00 -17.91
N ALA A 151 -10.55 -5.19 -18.56
CA ALA A 151 -10.65 -5.26 -20.00
C ALA A 151 -10.07 -3.99 -20.64
N GLY A 152 -9.16 -4.15 -21.60
CA GLY A 152 -8.47 -3.03 -22.27
C GLY A 152 -7.37 -2.35 -21.43
N LYS A 153 -7.04 -2.89 -20.25
CA LYS A 153 -5.94 -2.42 -19.39
C LYS A 153 -4.80 -3.42 -19.29
N ILE A 154 -5.06 -4.66 -19.65
CA ILE A 154 -4.03 -5.69 -19.84
C ILE A 154 -3.41 -5.53 -21.22
N GLY A 155 -2.12 -5.80 -21.35
CA GLY A 155 -1.43 -5.69 -22.62
C GLY A 155 0.08 -5.84 -22.53
N ASN A 156 0.74 -5.58 -23.64
CA ASN A 156 2.19 -5.68 -23.78
C ASN A 156 2.77 -4.30 -24.11
N VAL A 157 2.39 -3.30 -23.34
CA VAL A 157 2.76 -1.89 -23.59
C VAL A 157 4.30 -1.71 -23.61
N ALA A 158 5.06 -2.56 -22.91
CA ALA A 158 6.52 -2.53 -22.96
C ALA A 158 7.09 -2.71 -24.38
N ASN A 159 6.38 -3.39 -25.29
CA ASN A 159 6.80 -3.55 -26.67
C ASN A 159 6.82 -2.23 -27.46
N ASP A 160 6.05 -1.25 -27.04
CA ASP A 160 5.98 0.08 -27.66
C ASP A 160 7.13 1.00 -27.21
N TYR A 161 7.92 0.56 -26.22
CA TYR A 161 9.06 1.28 -25.62
C TYR A 161 10.34 0.42 -25.69
N PRO A 162 10.94 0.22 -26.86
CA PRO A 162 12.12 -0.63 -27.02
C PRO A 162 13.27 -0.19 -26.10
N GLY A 163 13.79 -1.12 -25.30
CA GLY A 163 14.86 -0.89 -24.35
C GLY A 163 14.41 -0.44 -22.96
N SER A 164 13.14 -0.15 -22.75
CA SER A 164 12.62 0.18 -21.42
C SER A 164 12.27 -1.05 -20.57
N TRP A 165 12.06 -2.20 -21.22
CA TRP A 165 11.95 -3.49 -20.57
C TRP A 165 13.13 -4.35 -20.96
N ILE A 166 13.87 -4.88 -20.00
CA ILE A 166 15.09 -5.66 -20.24
C ILE A 166 14.98 -7.03 -19.57
N ASP A 167 15.61 -7.99 -20.19
CA ASP A 167 15.73 -9.38 -19.73
C ASP A 167 17.20 -9.64 -19.43
N ASP A 168 17.73 -9.00 -18.41
CA ASP A 168 19.01 -9.31 -17.85
C ASP A 168 18.84 -9.71 -16.38
N ASN A 169 19.63 -10.67 -15.92
CA ASN A 169 19.54 -11.18 -14.57
C ASN A 169 20.38 -10.34 -13.57
N ALA A 170 20.84 -9.16 -14.00
CA ALA A 170 21.59 -8.26 -13.15
C ALA A 170 20.66 -7.68 -12.09
N SER A 171 20.85 -8.06 -10.82
CA SER A 171 20.21 -7.33 -9.73
C SER A 171 20.96 -6.01 -9.56
N THR A 172 20.23 -4.92 -9.65
CA THR A 172 20.74 -3.62 -9.21
C THR A 172 20.95 -3.66 -7.70
N THR A 173 22.11 -3.18 -7.25
CA THR A 173 22.33 -2.97 -5.82
C THR A 173 21.35 -1.90 -5.34
N LEU A 174 20.59 -2.20 -4.30
CA LEU A 174 19.72 -1.21 -3.66
C LEU A 174 20.57 -0.02 -3.20
N PRO A 175 20.10 1.21 -3.39
CA PRO A 175 20.77 2.39 -2.88
C PRO A 175 20.78 2.40 -1.35
N SER A 176 21.50 3.32 -0.74
CA SER A 176 21.45 3.56 0.70
C SER A 176 21.53 5.06 0.94
N PHE A 177 20.48 5.62 1.49
CA PHE A 177 20.32 7.02 1.83
C PHE A 177 20.42 7.18 3.36
N THR A 178 20.81 8.34 3.80
CA THR A 178 20.87 8.71 5.23
C THR A 178 19.75 9.67 5.61
N GLU A 179 19.15 10.29 4.62
CA GLU A 179 18.05 11.22 4.77
C GLU A 179 16.73 10.46 4.88
N VAL A 180 15.79 11.04 5.61
CA VAL A 180 14.40 10.58 5.76
C VAL A 180 13.46 11.71 5.38
N PRO A 181 12.16 11.43 5.10
CA PRO A 181 11.18 12.48 4.89
C PRO A 181 11.09 13.43 6.08
N GLU A 182 11.02 14.73 5.80
CA GLU A 182 10.86 15.77 6.81
C GLU A 182 9.39 16.16 6.94
N PHE A 183 8.91 16.29 8.18
CA PHE A 183 7.57 16.76 8.50
C PHE A 183 7.66 18.11 9.23
N ASP A 184 6.67 18.96 9.00
CA ASP A 184 6.45 20.21 9.72
C ASP A 184 4.96 20.27 10.11
N THR A 185 4.52 19.30 10.88
CA THR A 185 3.14 19.21 11.37
C THR A 185 2.95 20.01 12.66
N GLY A 186 4.02 20.25 13.41
CA GLY A 186 4.02 20.83 14.75
C GLY A 186 3.43 19.89 15.82
N LEU A 187 3.33 18.59 15.51
CA LEU A 187 2.86 17.55 16.42
C LEU A 187 4.06 16.83 17.07
N GLU A 188 3.88 16.37 18.30
CA GLU A 188 4.91 15.69 19.08
C GLU A 188 4.58 14.22 19.33
N ASP A 189 3.31 13.83 19.18
CA ASP A 189 2.84 12.47 19.42
C ASP A 189 2.83 11.66 18.12
N GLY A 190 3.55 10.54 18.08
CA GLY A 190 3.71 9.72 16.88
C GLY A 190 2.38 9.20 16.30
N ALA A 191 1.38 8.93 17.16
CA ALA A 191 0.05 8.54 16.68
C ALA A 191 -0.66 9.72 15.97
N ALA A 192 -0.52 10.94 16.53
CA ALA A 192 -1.11 12.13 15.95
C ALA A 192 -0.43 12.50 14.62
N ILE A 193 0.89 12.33 14.52
CA ILE A 193 1.65 12.53 13.28
C ILE A 193 1.19 11.54 12.22
N LEU A 194 1.06 10.25 12.55
CA LEU A 194 0.56 9.25 11.62
C LEU A 194 -0.88 9.56 11.16
N ASP A 195 -1.77 9.95 12.05
CA ASP A 195 -3.15 10.34 11.71
C ASP A 195 -3.19 11.54 10.76
N TYR A 196 -2.31 12.53 11.00
CA TYR A 196 -2.13 13.67 10.10
C TYR A 196 -1.68 13.21 8.72
N GLN A 197 -0.68 12.31 8.63
CA GLN A 197 -0.15 11.79 7.36
C GLN A 197 -1.21 10.94 6.64
N LEU A 198 -1.96 10.11 7.34
CA LEU A 198 -3.06 9.35 6.73
C LEU A 198 -4.11 10.26 6.10
N THR A 199 -4.48 11.34 6.80
CA THR A 199 -5.50 12.28 6.32
C THR A 199 -5.02 13.09 5.12
N ASN A 200 -3.75 13.53 5.10
CA ASN A 200 -3.25 14.48 4.12
C ASN A 200 -2.46 13.85 2.97
N SER A 201 -2.04 12.60 3.09
CA SER A 201 -1.16 11.96 2.10
C SER A 201 -1.70 10.61 1.58
N VAL A 202 -2.60 9.94 2.32
CA VAL A 202 -3.11 8.62 1.94
C VAL A 202 -4.59 8.67 1.56
N LEU A 203 -5.44 9.30 2.37
CA LEU A 203 -6.88 9.34 2.14
C LEU A 203 -7.30 10.25 0.96
N ASP A 204 -6.40 11.07 0.43
CA ASP A 204 -6.62 11.79 -0.85
C ASP A 204 -6.87 10.86 -2.04
N GLY A 205 -6.55 9.58 -1.91
CA GLY A 205 -6.79 8.54 -2.89
C GLY A 205 -5.51 7.94 -3.47
N LEU A 206 -5.66 7.13 -4.52
CA LEU A 206 -4.54 6.41 -5.13
C LEU A 206 -3.52 7.36 -5.77
N ASN A 207 -2.31 7.42 -5.25
CA ASN A 207 -1.17 8.02 -5.93
C ASN A 207 -0.66 7.05 -7.02
N GLY A 208 -1.25 7.13 -8.20
CA GLY A 208 -1.03 6.17 -9.29
C GLY A 208 -0.38 6.81 -10.51
N ILE A 209 0.56 6.08 -11.14
CA ILE A 209 1.22 6.46 -12.38
C ILE A 209 0.90 5.45 -13.50
N ASN A 210 0.84 5.91 -14.76
CA ASN A 210 0.63 5.01 -15.88
C ASN A 210 1.93 4.31 -16.29
N ASN A 211 1.82 3.11 -16.81
CA ASN A 211 2.96 2.36 -17.33
C ASN A 211 3.63 3.08 -18.52
N THR A 212 2.87 3.76 -19.38
CA THR A 212 3.39 4.57 -20.49
C THR A 212 4.30 5.70 -20.03
N ASP A 213 3.94 6.36 -18.93
CA ASP A 213 4.72 7.49 -18.39
C ASP A 213 6.08 7.00 -17.88
N VAL A 214 6.09 5.88 -17.14
CA VAL A 214 7.32 5.29 -16.61
C VAL A 214 8.19 4.70 -17.73
N LEU A 215 7.60 3.94 -18.66
CA LEU A 215 8.35 3.31 -19.74
C LEU A 215 8.94 4.32 -20.75
N SER A 216 8.30 5.49 -20.90
CA SER A 216 8.83 6.55 -21.77
C SER A 216 10.01 7.33 -21.16
N SER A 217 10.14 7.36 -19.84
CA SER A 217 11.15 8.15 -19.12
C SER A 217 11.56 7.46 -17.81
N PRO A 218 12.09 6.23 -17.86
CA PRO A 218 12.39 5.46 -16.65
C PRO A 218 13.40 6.16 -15.73
N ASP A 219 14.37 6.87 -16.30
CA ASP A 219 15.41 7.61 -15.54
C ASP A 219 14.86 8.80 -14.71
N SER A 220 13.56 9.12 -14.84
CA SER A 220 12.93 10.18 -14.08
C SER A 220 12.39 9.72 -12.72
N TYR A 221 12.54 8.44 -12.39
CA TYR A 221 11.96 7.81 -11.22
C TYR A 221 12.93 6.84 -10.57
N ASP A 222 12.80 6.66 -9.26
CA ASP A 222 13.33 5.49 -8.58
C ASP A 222 12.30 4.37 -8.64
N ILE A 223 12.60 3.34 -9.41
CA ILE A 223 11.63 2.27 -9.74
C ILE A 223 11.95 1.03 -8.95
N TYR A 224 10.98 0.50 -8.22
CA TYR A 224 11.11 -0.69 -7.40
C TYR A 224 10.19 -1.81 -7.90
N CYS A 225 10.82 -2.90 -8.34
CA CYS A 225 10.13 -4.13 -8.72
C CYS A 225 9.86 -4.98 -7.48
N TYR A 226 8.62 -4.96 -6.99
CA TYR A 226 8.22 -5.71 -5.80
C TYR A 226 7.88 -7.16 -6.14
N TRP A 227 8.92 -7.92 -6.52
CA TRP A 227 8.88 -9.32 -6.90
C TRP A 227 9.95 -10.12 -6.19
N ALA A 228 9.71 -11.46 -6.08
CA ALA A 228 10.78 -12.38 -5.75
C ALA A 228 11.87 -12.35 -6.83
N LYS A 229 13.14 -12.57 -6.44
CA LYS A 229 14.27 -12.59 -7.37
C LYS A 229 14.08 -13.58 -8.53
N ALA A 230 13.42 -14.72 -8.26
CA ALA A 230 13.14 -15.71 -9.30
C ALA A 230 12.18 -15.20 -10.39
N ASP A 231 11.24 -14.32 -10.03
CA ASP A 231 10.32 -13.71 -10.98
C ASP A 231 11.00 -12.61 -11.79
N TRP A 232 11.86 -11.83 -11.13
CA TRP A 232 12.74 -10.88 -11.79
C TRP A 232 13.59 -11.56 -12.89
N ASP A 233 14.23 -12.66 -12.53
CA ASP A 233 15.08 -13.43 -13.46
C ASP A 233 14.28 -14.09 -14.61
N ASN A 234 13.01 -14.40 -14.38
CA ASN A 234 12.17 -15.12 -15.34
C ASN A 234 11.46 -14.18 -16.32
N TYR A 235 11.10 -12.97 -15.91
CA TYR A 235 10.25 -12.09 -16.71
C TYR A 235 10.94 -10.79 -17.13
N GLY A 236 12.14 -10.51 -16.63
CA GLY A 236 12.79 -9.22 -16.82
C GLY A 236 12.15 -8.10 -16.00
N HIS A 237 12.51 -6.87 -16.31
CA HIS A 237 12.14 -5.70 -15.51
C HIS A 237 12.25 -4.39 -16.31
N ILE A 238 11.73 -3.30 -15.75
CA ILE A 238 11.94 -1.96 -16.29
C ILE A 238 13.41 -1.60 -16.13
N ILE A 239 14.04 -1.05 -17.19
CA ILE A 239 15.45 -0.60 -17.12
C ILE A 239 15.65 0.37 -15.96
N GLY A 240 16.74 0.23 -15.23
CA GLY A 240 17.08 1.03 -14.06
C GLY A 240 16.29 0.68 -12.79
N ALA A 241 15.33 -0.24 -12.85
CA ALA A 241 14.60 -0.65 -11.66
C ALA A 241 15.48 -1.40 -10.66
N TYR A 242 15.17 -1.22 -9.38
CA TYR A 242 15.70 -2.00 -8.27
C TYR A 242 14.82 -3.22 -8.00
N GLN A 243 15.44 -4.38 -7.79
CA GLN A 243 14.72 -5.57 -7.36
C GLN A 243 14.48 -5.50 -5.84
N LEU A 244 13.23 -5.58 -5.42
CA LEU A 244 12.83 -5.50 -4.03
C LEU A 244 12.01 -6.74 -3.66
N THR A 245 12.63 -7.67 -2.93
CA THR A 245 11.95 -8.90 -2.53
C THR A 245 10.84 -8.60 -1.51
N PRO A 246 9.61 -9.13 -1.71
CA PRO A 246 8.56 -9.01 -0.71
C PRO A 246 9.01 -9.46 0.67
N GLY A 247 8.87 -8.57 1.66
CA GLY A 247 9.30 -8.77 3.03
C GLY A 247 10.66 -8.16 3.39
N GLU A 248 11.42 -7.64 2.41
CA GLU A 248 12.68 -6.91 2.67
C GLU A 248 12.45 -5.43 3.00
N LEU A 249 11.36 -4.83 2.53
CA LEU A 249 10.98 -3.47 2.88
C LEU A 249 10.18 -3.43 4.18
N GLY A 250 10.63 -2.62 5.11
CA GLY A 250 10.00 -2.37 6.40
C GLY A 250 10.61 -1.16 7.10
N LEU A 251 10.18 -0.88 8.32
CA LEU A 251 10.64 0.28 9.10
C LEU A 251 12.16 0.30 9.35
N GLU A 252 12.80 -0.87 9.38
CA GLU A 252 14.26 -0.99 9.60
C GLU A 252 15.08 -0.89 8.30
N SER A 253 14.45 -0.73 7.14
CA SER A 253 15.11 -0.77 5.82
C SER A 253 14.69 0.38 4.90
N LEU A 254 14.27 1.50 5.48
CA LEU A 254 13.86 2.70 4.74
C LEU A 254 15.02 3.40 4.02
N ASP A 255 16.25 3.14 4.42
CA ASP A 255 17.45 3.67 3.82
C ASP A 255 17.63 3.31 2.33
N MET A 256 16.88 2.33 1.83
CA MET A 256 16.87 1.98 0.40
C MET A 256 16.02 2.92 -0.48
N LEU A 257 15.33 3.89 0.11
CA LEU A 257 14.39 4.79 -0.58
C LEU A 257 14.91 6.23 -0.54
N ASP A 258 14.94 6.90 -1.70
CA ASP A 258 15.25 8.32 -1.77
C ASP A 258 14.05 9.16 -1.32
N PRO A 259 14.14 9.91 -0.21
CA PRO A 259 13.04 10.75 0.25
C PRO A 259 12.79 11.96 -0.67
N SER A 260 13.75 12.32 -1.53
CA SER A 260 13.66 13.45 -2.46
C SER A 260 13.16 13.07 -3.86
N ALA A 261 13.08 11.77 -4.16
CA ALA A 261 12.69 11.26 -5.47
C ALA A 261 11.22 10.79 -5.50
N THR A 262 10.67 10.68 -6.71
CA THR A 262 9.42 9.94 -6.93
C THR A 262 9.71 8.45 -7.01
N ASN A 263 9.30 7.70 -6.00
CA ASN A 263 9.48 6.26 -5.87
C ASN A 263 8.31 5.52 -6.56
N VAL A 264 8.56 4.81 -7.63
CA VAL A 264 7.54 4.06 -8.38
C VAL A 264 7.59 2.58 -8.01
N ILE A 265 6.53 2.09 -7.40
CA ILE A 265 6.41 0.69 -7.01
C ILE A 265 5.58 -0.07 -8.03
N TYR A 266 6.08 -1.21 -8.54
CA TYR A 266 5.28 -2.09 -9.37
C TYR A 266 5.36 -3.55 -8.91
N CYS A 267 4.30 -4.28 -9.20
CA CYS A 267 4.19 -5.71 -8.96
C CYS A 267 3.43 -6.36 -10.13
N TRP A 268 2.91 -7.56 -9.96
CA TRP A 268 2.13 -8.29 -10.99
C TRP A 268 0.94 -7.51 -11.55
N SER A 269 0.18 -6.87 -10.67
CA SER A 269 -1.10 -6.25 -11.01
C SER A 269 -1.23 -4.80 -10.54
N GLY A 270 -0.23 -4.26 -9.84
CA GLY A 270 -0.33 -2.95 -9.18
C GLY A 270 -1.11 -2.98 -7.84
N GLN A 271 -1.80 -4.07 -7.50
CA GLN A 271 -2.61 -4.09 -6.27
C GLN A 271 -1.75 -4.16 -5.00
N THR A 272 -0.71 -5.02 -4.97
CA THR A 272 0.25 -5.02 -3.85
C THR A 272 1.06 -3.74 -3.83
N ALA A 273 1.46 -3.24 -5.01
CA ALA A 273 2.15 -1.96 -5.12
C ALA A 273 1.32 -0.80 -4.53
N SER A 274 -0.01 -0.85 -4.63
CA SER A 274 -0.87 0.20 -4.04
C SER A 274 -0.89 0.18 -2.51
N LEU A 275 -0.82 -0.99 -1.90
CA LEU A 275 -0.64 -1.11 -0.45
C LEU A 275 0.74 -0.59 -0.02
N VAL A 276 1.80 -0.98 -0.74
CA VAL A 276 3.17 -0.53 -0.46
C VAL A 276 3.30 0.98 -0.61
N ALA A 277 2.82 1.54 -1.73
CA ALA A 277 2.86 2.98 -1.97
C ALA A 277 2.07 3.77 -0.91
N ALA A 278 0.91 3.28 -0.48
CA ALA A 278 0.13 3.91 0.58
C ALA A 278 0.87 3.92 1.94
N TRP A 279 1.56 2.83 2.26
CA TRP A 279 2.39 2.74 3.46
C TRP A 279 3.57 3.73 3.41
N LEU A 280 4.22 3.83 2.25
CA LEU A 280 5.31 4.79 2.03
C LEU A 280 4.82 6.24 2.06
N ASN A 281 3.64 6.52 1.48
CA ASN A 281 3.04 7.86 1.54
C ASN A 281 2.69 8.26 2.98
N ALA A 282 2.26 7.31 3.83
CA ALA A 282 2.07 7.57 5.26
C ALA A 282 3.39 7.92 5.97
N LEU A 283 4.51 7.39 5.48
CA LEU A 283 5.87 7.72 5.96
C LEU A 283 6.44 8.99 5.30
N GLY A 284 5.69 9.68 4.42
CA GLY A 284 6.11 10.93 3.81
C GLY A 284 6.90 10.81 2.50
N TYR A 285 7.14 9.60 1.99
CA TYR A 285 7.76 9.41 0.67
C TYR A 285 6.78 9.75 -0.47
N ASP A 286 7.24 10.39 -1.54
CA ASP A 286 6.46 10.44 -2.80
C ASP A 286 6.50 9.06 -3.47
N ALA A 287 5.58 8.18 -3.08
CA ALA A 287 5.50 6.83 -3.60
C ALA A 287 4.28 6.68 -4.53
N LYS A 288 4.51 6.15 -5.74
CA LYS A 288 3.46 5.95 -6.76
C LYS A 288 3.28 4.48 -7.09
N THR A 289 2.02 4.12 -7.21
CA THR A 289 1.63 2.79 -7.72
C THR A 289 1.67 2.79 -9.25
N LEU A 290 2.50 1.93 -9.85
CA LEU A 290 2.41 1.69 -11.29
C LEU A 290 1.15 0.87 -11.59
N LYS A 291 0.15 1.54 -12.18
CA LYS A 291 -1.17 0.95 -12.43
C LYS A 291 -1.08 -0.25 -13.37
N PHE A 292 -1.82 -1.31 -13.03
CA PHE A 292 -1.89 -2.57 -13.75
C PHE A 292 -0.61 -3.40 -13.77
N GLY A 293 0.53 -2.86 -13.30
CA GLY A 293 1.79 -3.57 -13.14
C GLY A 293 2.20 -4.36 -14.39
N ALA A 294 2.76 -5.55 -14.19
CA ALA A 294 3.16 -6.43 -15.29
C ALA A 294 2.01 -6.87 -16.20
N ASN A 295 0.78 -6.96 -15.69
CA ASN A 295 -0.41 -7.25 -16.51
C ASN A 295 -0.66 -6.17 -17.57
N GLY A 296 -0.27 -4.92 -17.33
CA GLY A 296 -0.36 -3.85 -18.32
C GLY A 296 0.83 -3.81 -19.28
N MET A 297 2.00 -4.35 -18.89
CA MET A 297 3.25 -4.18 -19.60
C MET A 297 3.68 -5.37 -20.43
N ILE A 298 3.53 -6.59 -19.89
CA ILE A 298 4.06 -7.84 -20.47
C ILE A 298 3.06 -9.00 -20.34
N HIS A 299 1.76 -8.72 -20.46
CA HIS A 299 0.69 -9.68 -20.18
C HIS A 299 0.88 -11.06 -20.84
N ASP A 300 1.27 -11.10 -22.11
CA ASP A 300 1.39 -12.36 -22.84
C ASP A 300 2.49 -13.28 -22.29
N GLN A 301 3.52 -12.70 -21.69
CA GLN A 301 4.64 -13.45 -21.08
C GLN A 301 4.26 -14.07 -19.73
N LEU A 302 3.25 -13.52 -19.03
CA LEU A 302 2.88 -13.98 -17.70
C LEU A 302 2.25 -15.37 -17.71
N THR A 303 2.71 -16.25 -16.83
CA THR A 303 2.15 -17.59 -16.60
C THR A 303 1.35 -17.68 -15.31
N GLY A 304 1.52 -16.72 -14.37
CA GLY A 304 0.80 -16.60 -13.12
C GLY A 304 0.37 -15.17 -12.84
N HIS A 305 -0.52 -14.97 -11.86
CA HIS A 305 -1.05 -13.65 -11.48
C HIS A 305 -1.62 -12.85 -12.67
N LYS A 306 -2.13 -13.56 -13.67
CA LYS A 306 -2.54 -13.06 -14.97
C LYS A 306 -4.06 -12.89 -15.00
N TRP A 307 -4.53 -11.65 -15.27
CA TRP A 307 -5.94 -11.41 -15.52
C TRP A 307 -6.39 -12.07 -16.84
N GLY A 308 -7.58 -12.63 -16.84
CA GLY A 308 -8.11 -13.37 -17.99
C GLY A 308 -7.67 -14.83 -18.07
N VAL A 309 -6.76 -15.27 -17.18
CA VAL A 309 -6.28 -16.68 -17.09
C VAL A 309 -6.37 -17.20 -15.67
N ASN A 310 -5.64 -16.58 -14.72
CA ASN A 310 -5.62 -17.00 -13.31
C ASN A 310 -6.66 -16.24 -12.48
N ALA A 311 -7.25 -15.19 -13.03
CA ALA A 311 -8.33 -14.41 -12.44
C ALA A 311 -9.31 -13.98 -13.52
N ASN A 312 -10.58 -14.16 -13.25
CA ASN A 312 -11.70 -13.85 -14.15
C ASN A 312 -12.88 -13.34 -13.30
N PRO A 313 -13.89 -12.70 -13.90
CA PRO A 313 -15.16 -12.45 -13.23
C PRO A 313 -15.78 -13.73 -12.69
N GLY A 314 -16.33 -13.67 -11.49
CA GLY A 314 -16.97 -14.80 -10.82
C GLY A 314 -18.44 -15.01 -11.24
N GLU A 315 -19.01 -14.05 -12.00
CA GLU A 315 -20.42 -14.00 -12.41
C GLU A 315 -21.39 -14.15 -11.21
N PHE A 316 -21.04 -13.49 -10.09
CA PHE A 316 -21.85 -13.48 -8.88
C PHE A 316 -22.97 -12.47 -8.98
N ASP A 317 -24.13 -12.77 -8.34
CA ASP A 317 -25.25 -11.85 -8.24
C ASP A 317 -24.87 -10.54 -7.56
N TYR A 318 -25.55 -9.46 -7.89
CA TYR A 318 -25.35 -8.14 -7.33
C TYR A 318 -26.67 -7.38 -7.22
N ASP A 319 -26.75 -6.42 -6.31
CA ASP A 319 -27.89 -5.54 -6.14
C ASP A 319 -27.77 -4.28 -7.01
N THR A 320 -28.90 -3.68 -7.34
CA THR A 320 -29.01 -2.37 -8.00
C THR A 320 -29.92 -1.46 -7.20
N ASN A 321 -29.66 -0.15 -7.21
CA ASN A 321 -30.52 0.85 -6.56
C ASN A 321 -31.47 1.51 -7.56
#